data_58f706588e85e91baac5828ecb5a395b
#
_entry.id   58f706588e85e91baac5828ecb5a395b
#
_cell.length_a   1.000
_cell.length_b   1.000
_cell.length_c   1.000
_cell.angle_alpha   90.00
_cell.angle_beta   90.00
_cell.angle_gamma   90.00
#
_symmetry.space_group_name_H-M   'P 1'
#
loop_
_entity.id
_entity.type
_entity.pdbx_description
1 polymer ?
#
loop_
_entity_poly.entity_id
_entity_poly.type
_entity_poly.pdbx_seq_one_letter_code
_entity_poly.pdbx_strand_id
1 'polypeptide(L)'
;MRRLKIPTLLGAFITLLDDRLGETIVLPLLPFLLEQFTTSATTLGFLTGTYAISQFAAAPLIGAMSDRFGRKPIMITCVSGSVIGICLFALTVSLNWDNYLPLWASALPLSLLFLARIIDGISGGTAATATTILADISTPENRAKTFGLIGVAFGLGFILGPGLGTALAKFSVTLPVWVASGFAIFNLIFVIWFLPETLPKNKRNLLPRKRDLNPISQLLIVFKNPLARRLCLSFFVFFMAFNGFTAVLVLYLKEKFGCSPELCSAAFIVVGVIAMIVQGGLIGPLVKRFGESRLTFAGIGFVMTGCILLTLANIDTSIPLVFSGVAILAMGTGLVTPSLRALISRRLSSIGQGAVLGNLQGLQSLGTFLGAIAAGRSYDLLGPRSPFFGTILLLIFVMFLISGKSLTKQKVIS
;
A
#
# COMPACT_ATOMS: atom_id res chain seq x y z
N MET A 1 12.23 -28.34 16.53
CA MET A 1 12.20 -26.95 16.00
C MET A 1 12.02 -26.80 14.47
N ARG A 2 12.48 -27.72 13.61
CA ARG A 2 12.28 -27.63 12.13
C ARG A 2 10.81 -27.79 11.69
N ARG A 3 9.99 -28.60 12.37
CA ARG A 3 8.58 -28.86 11.98
C ARG A 3 7.61 -27.69 12.17
N LEU A 4 7.93 -26.71 13.03
CA LEU A 4 7.08 -25.53 13.27
C LEU A 4 7.30 -24.38 12.28
N LYS A 5 8.39 -24.40 11.48
CA LYS A 5 8.73 -23.29 10.57
C LYS A 5 7.88 -23.23 9.31
N ILE A 6 7.55 -24.39 8.73
CA ILE A 6 6.77 -24.44 7.48
C ILE A 6 5.31 -24.03 7.71
N PRO A 7 4.59 -24.52 8.73
CA PRO A 7 3.24 -24.06 9.02
C PRO A 7 3.17 -22.57 9.31
N THR A 8 4.14 -22.01 10.05
CA THR A 8 4.21 -20.58 10.37
C THR A 8 4.49 -19.72 9.13
N LEU A 9 5.38 -20.17 8.27
CA LEU A 9 5.70 -19.50 7.00
C LEU A 9 4.46 -19.43 6.10
N LEU A 10 3.78 -20.56 5.95
CA LEU A 10 2.56 -20.66 5.16
C LEU A 10 1.44 -19.82 5.78
N GLY A 11 1.31 -19.84 7.12
CA GLY A 11 0.33 -19.05 7.84
C GLY A 11 0.51 -17.55 7.63
N ALA A 12 1.74 -17.06 7.80
CA ALA A 12 2.04 -15.65 7.56
C ALA A 12 1.82 -15.24 6.08
N PHE A 13 2.16 -16.13 5.14
CA PHE A 13 1.93 -15.91 3.71
C PHE A 13 0.44 -15.84 3.36
N ILE A 14 -0.37 -16.80 3.86
CA ILE A 14 -1.83 -16.82 3.63
C ILE A 14 -2.47 -15.55 4.21
N THR A 15 -2.09 -15.16 5.43
CA THR A 15 -2.60 -13.93 6.05
C THR A 15 -2.26 -12.68 5.22
N LEU A 16 -1.02 -12.59 4.69
CA LEU A 16 -0.62 -11.49 3.80
C LEU A 16 -1.37 -11.51 2.47
N LEU A 17 -1.52 -12.68 1.88
CA LEU A 17 -2.22 -12.83 0.61
C LEU A 17 -3.69 -12.45 0.76
N ASP A 18 -4.35 -12.92 1.82
CA ASP A 18 -5.74 -12.64 2.11
C ASP A 18 -5.98 -11.13 2.35
N ASP A 19 -5.12 -10.50 3.16
CA ASP A 19 -5.13 -9.06 3.40
C ASP A 19 -5.01 -8.26 2.09
N ARG A 20 -4.11 -8.67 1.19
CA ARG A 20 -3.95 -8.04 -0.13
C ARG A 20 -5.12 -8.32 -1.07
N LEU A 21 -5.67 -9.53 -1.06
CA LEU A 21 -6.85 -9.86 -1.85
C LEU A 21 -8.05 -8.99 -1.44
N GLY A 22 -8.33 -8.90 -0.13
CA GLY A 22 -9.42 -8.07 0.39
C GLY A 22 -9.32 -6.61 -0.05
N GLU A 23 -8.12 -6.02 -0.01
CA GLU A 23 -7.87 -4.65 -0.47
C GLU A 23 -8.05 -4.51 -1.99
N THR A 24 -7.44 -5.41 -2.77
CA THR A 24 -7.36 -5.28 -4.23
C THR A 24 -8.62 -5.68 -4.98
N ILE A 25 -9.51 -6.49 -4.37
CA ILE A 25 -10.85 -6.79 -4.90
C ILE A 25 -11.67 -5.51 -5.01
N VAL A 26 -11.61 -4.63 -4.01
CA VAL A 26 -12.45 -3.42 -3.91
C VAL A 26 -11.83 -2.24 -4.66
N LEU A 27 -10.48 -2.18 -4.73
CA LEU A 27 -9.75 -1.00 -5.23
C LEU A 27 -10.23 -0.48 -6.61
N PRO A 28 -10.35 -1.32 -7.67
CA PRO A 28 -10.81 -0.85 -8.98
C PRO A 28 -12.29 -0.51 -9.04
N LEU A 29 -13.06 -0.93 -8.04
CA LEU A 29 -14.51 -0.72 -7.98
C LEU A 29 -14.87 0.49 -7.10
N LEU A 30 -13.92 1.04 -6.35
CA LEU A 30 -14.18 2.07 -5.36
C LEU A 30 -14.93 3.30 -5.91
N PRO A 31 -14.58 3.91 -7.07
CA PRO A 31 -15.33 5.02 -7.62
C PRO A 31 -16.75 4.65 -8.08
N PHE A 32 -16.98 3.40 -8.47
CA PHE A 32 -18.30 2.90 -8.85
C PHE A 32 -19.19 2.66 -7.62
N LEU A 33 -18.61 2.15 -6.52
CA LEU A 33 -19.29 1.94 -5.24
C LEU A 33 -19.68 3.26 -4.57
N LEU A 34 -18.85 4.30 -4.75
CA LEU A 34 -19.05 5.60 -4.11
C LEU A 34 -19.96 6.54 -4.92
N GLU A 35 -20.26 6.22 -6.19
CA GLU A 35 -21.04 7.07 -7.09
C GLU A 35 -22.40 7.49 -6.51
N GLN A 36 -23.05 6.58 -5.75
CA GLN A 36 -24.31 6.86 -5.04
C GLN A 36 -24.17 7.86 -3.88
N PHE A 37 -22.95 8.14 -3.39
CA PHE A 37 -22.71 9.05 -2.26
C PHE A 37 -21.97 10.31 -2.67
N THR A 38 -21.09 10.22 -3.66
CA THR A 38 -20.26 11.34 -4.12
C THR A 38 -19.62 11.05 -5.47
N THR A 39 -19.48 12.09 -6.27
CA THR A 39 -18.70 12.10 -7.51
C THR A 39 -17.39 12.89 -7.36
N SER A 40 -17.14 13.50 -6.19
CA SER A 40 -15.96 14.33 -5.94
C SER A 40 -14.69 13.48 -5.78
N ALA A 41 -13.68 13.76 -6.59
CA ALA A 41 -12.35 13.19 -6.46
C ALA A 41 -11.68 13.61 -5.14
N THR A 42 -11.98 14.80 -4.64
CA THR A 42 -11.52 15.28 -3.33
C THR A 42 -12.02 14.35 -2.21
N THR A 43 -13.31 14.00 -2.22
CA THR A 43 -13.89 13.08 -1.22
C THR A 43 -13.27 11.68 -1.31
N LEU A 44 -13.05 11.16 -2.52
CA LEU A 44 -12.34 9.90 -2.75
C LEU A 44 -10.90 9.96 -2.20
N GLY A 45 -10.21 11.07 -2.42
CA GLY A 45 -8.87 11.33 -1.88
C GLY A 45 -8.85 11.37 -0.35
N PHE A 46 -9.82 12.04 0.28
CA PHE A 46 -9.97 12.03 1.73
C PHE A 46 -10.29 10.64 2.29
N LEU A 47 -11.15 9.87 1.65
CA LEU A 47 -11.50 8.52 2.10
C LEU A 47 -10.28 7.59 2.05
N THR A 48 -9.50 7.64 0.99
CA THR A 48 -8.22 6.91 0.85
C THR A 48 -7.20 7.40 1.87
N GLY A 49 -7.09 8.72 2.04
CA GLY A 49 -6.18 9.35 2.98
C GLY A 49 -6.50 9.02 4.43
N THR A 50 -7.79 8.94 4.78
CA THR A 50 -8.24 8.62 6.15
C THR A 50 -7.73 7.24 6.60
N TYR A 51 -7.77 6.24 5.75
CA TYR A 51 -7.14 4.94 6.03
C TYR A 51 -5.64 5.11 6.30
N ALA A 52 -4.94 5.82 5.43
CA ALA A 52 -3.50 5.98 5.51
C ALA A 52 -3.04 6.75 6.77
N ILE A 53 -3.72 7.83 7.15
CA ILE A 53 -3.37 8.58 8.35
C ILE A 53 -3.69 7.80 9.63
N SER A 54 -4.77 7.03 9.64
CA SER A 54 -5.13 6.14 10.75
C SER A 54 -4.08 5.04 10.92
N GLN A 55 -3.62 4.44 9.82
CA GLN A 55 -2.54 3.46 9.82
C GLN A 55 -1.22 4.07 10.30
N PHE A 56 -0.89 5.28 9.86
CA PHE A 56 0.30 6.01 10.33
C PHE A 56 0.28 6.22 11.85
N ALA A 57 -0.85 6.67 12.37
CA ALA A 57 -1.00 6.91 13.81
C ALA A 57 -0.93 5.64 14.64
N ALA A 58 -1.50 4.54 14.15
CA ALA A 58 -1.58 3.26 14.87
C ALA A 58 -0.30 2.41 14.76
N ALA A 59 0.49 2.54 13.69
CA ALA A 59 1.61 1.66 13.39
C ALA A 59 2.64 1.51 14.53
N PRO A 60 3.12 2.59 15.22
CA PRO A 60 4.06 2.46 16.33
C PRO A 60 3.44 1.74 17.53
N LEU A 61 2.15 2.00 17.81
CA LEU A 61 1.43 1.36 18.89
C LEU A 61 1.28 -0.15 18.63
N ILE A 62 0.87 -0.53 17.44
CA ILE A 62 0.74 -1.94 17.02
C ILE A 62 2.09 -2.66 17.12
N GLY A 63 3.16 -2.05 16.63
CA GLY A 63 4.52 -2.59 16.72
C GLY A 63 4.93 -2.83 18.16
N ALA A 64 4.81 -1.83 19.02
CA ALA A 64 5.17 -1.91 20.44
C ALA A 64 4.32 -2.92 21.22
N MET A 65 3.01 -2.97 20.92
CA MET A 65 2.11 -3.97 21.51
C MET A 65 2.45 -5.39 21.04
N SER A 66 2.83 -5.56 19.78
CA SER A 66 3.25 -6.83 19.20
C SER A 66 4.54 -7.37 19.86
N ASP A 67 5.48 -6.49 20.20
CA ASP A 67 6.71 -6.84 20.92
C ASP A 67 6.44 -7.19 22.39
N ARG A 68 5.37 -6.66 22.98
CA ARG A 68 5.03 -6.88 24.38
C ARG A 68 4.11 -8.07 24.61
N PHE A 69 2.99 -8.12 23.89
CA PHE A 69 1.95 -9.13 24.12
C PHE A 69 2.16 -10.39 23.29
N GLY A 70 2.99 -10.30 22.24
CA GLY A 70 3.22 -11.37 21.27
C GLY A 70 2.64 -11.04 19.91
N ARG A 71 3.10 -11.75 18.90
CA ARG A 71 2.72 -11.53 17.49
C ARG A 71 1.27 -11.93 17.21
N LYS A 72 0.89 -13.14 17.68
CA LYS A 72 -0.44 -13.71 17.43
C LYS A 72 -1.57 -12.90 18.03
N PRO A 73 -1.57 -12.48 19.31
CA PRO A 73 -2.66 -11.66 19.88
C PRO A 73 -2.88 -10.35 19.11
N ILE A 74 -1.80 -9.67 18.74
CA ILE A 74 -1.90 -8.41 18.02
C ILE A 74 -2.36 -8.64 16.57
N MET A 75 -1.93 -9.71 15.92
CA MET A 75 -2.45 -10.11 14.61
C MET A 75 -3.96 -10.33 14.68
N ILE A 76 -4.47 -11.07 15.69
CA ILE A 76 -5.91 -11.27 15.88
C ILE A 76 -6.64 -9.93 16.03
N THR A 77 -6.12 -9.03 16.86
CA THR A 77 -6.72 -7.69 17.06
C THR A 77 -6.75 -6.89 15.75
N CYS A 78 -5.66 -6.87 14.98
CA CYS A 78 -5.60 -6.18 13.69
C CYS A 78 -6.61 -6.78 12.70
N VAL A 79 -6.60 -8.09 12.50
CA VAL A 79 -7.53 -8.73 11.55
C VAL A 79 -8.99 -8.56 12.01
N SER A 80 -9.29 -8.62 13.32
CA SER A 80 -10.65 -8.37 13.84
C SER A 80 -11.13 -6.96 13.51
N GLY A 81 -10.26 -5.96 13.68
CA GLY A 81 -10.61 -4.59 13.32
C GLY A 81 -10.81 -4.41 11.82
N SER A 82 -9.98 -5.05 10.97
CA SER A 82 -10.20 -5.05 9.53
C SER A 82 -11.52 -5.72 9.14
N VAL A 83 -11.91 -6.82 9.79
CA VAL A 83 -13.25 -7.44 9.60
C VAL A 83 -14.36 -6.44 9.92
N ILE A 84 -14.28 -5.75 11.07
CA ILE A 84 -15.29 -4.76 11.44
C ILE A 84 -15.34 -3.63 10.42
N GLY A 85 -14.18 -3.10 10.01
CA GLY A 85 -14.07 -2.02 9.04
C GLY A 85 -14.68 -2.39 7.69
N ILE A 86 -14.29 -3.54 7.11
CA ILE A 86 -14.78 -3.94 5.79
C ILE A 86 -16.25 -4.37 5.81
N CYS A 87 -16.74 -4.99 6.90
CA CYS A 87 -18.16 -5.30 7.06
C CYS A 87 -19.01 -4.03 7.17
N LEU A 88 -18.55 -3.02 7.94
CA LEU A 88 -19.20 -1.72 8.02
C LEU A 88 -19.23 -1.03 6.65
N PHE A 89 -18.13 -1.09 5.91
CA PHE A 89 -18.07 -0.56 4.54
C PHE A 89 -19.06 -1.29 3.63
N ALA A 90 -19.09 -2.64 3.66
CA ALA A 90 -20.00 -3.46 2.86
C ALA A 90 -21.47 -3.16 3.16
N LEU A 91 -21.83 -3.08 4.43
CA LEU A 91 -23.18 -2.69 4.88
C LEU A 91 -23.56 -1.31 4.34
N THR A 92 -22.64 -0.33 4.49
CA THR A 92 -22.93 1.04 4.08
C THR A 92 -23.17 1.17 2.58
N VAL A 93 -22.38 0.50 1.74
CA VAL A 93 -22.58 0.56 0.27
C VAL A 93 -23.73 -0.29 -0.23
N SER A 94 -24.25 -1.22 0.59
CA SER A 94 -25.33 -2.13 0.19
C SER A 94 -26.73 -1.63 0.56
N LEU A 95 -26.83 -0.69 1.51
CA LEU A 95 -28.11 -0.15 1.97
C LEU A 95 -28.60 0.95 1.03
N ASN A 96 -29.90 0.92 0.71
CA ASN A 96 -30.58 2.02 0.04
C ASN A 96 -31.02 3.04 1.08
N TRP A 97 -30.18 4.06 1.30
CA TRP A 97 -30.34 5.05 2.36
C TRP A 97 -31.54 5.97 2.16
N ASP A 98 -31.99 6.19 0.93
CA ASP A 98 -33.14 7.04 0.61
C ASP A 98 -34.44 6.51 1.26
N ASN A 99 -34.51 5.20 1.50
CA ASN A 99 -35.66 4.57 2.15
C ASN A 99 -35.65 4.70 3.69
N TYR A 100 -34.51 5.03 4.29
CA TYR A 100 -34.33 4.96 5.75
C TYR A 100 -33.99 6.30 6.39
N LEU A 101 -33.45 7.25 5.62
CA LEU A 101 -32.95 8.51 6.17
C LEU A 101 -33.77 9.71 5.73
N PRO A 102 -34.13 10.59 6.66
CA PRO A 102 -34.62 11.92 6.31
C PRO A 102 -33.50 12.75 5.67
N LEU A 103 -33.87 13.77 4.89
CA LEU A 103 -32.94 14.65 4.16
C LEU A 103 -31.83 15.26 5.03
N TRP A 104 -32.12 15.55 6.31
CA TRP A 104 -31.12 16.10 7.25
C TRP A 104 -30.03 15.11 7.67
N ALA A 105 -30.24 13.81 7.47
CA ALA A 105 -29.28 12.76 7.79
C ALA A 105 -28.50 12.25 6.57
N SER A 106 -28.56 12.94 5.43
CA SER A 106 -27.91 12.54 4.16
C SER A 106 -26.38 12.37 4.25
N ALA A 107 -25.73 13.02 5.22
CA ALA A 107 -24.29 12.85 5.44
C ALA A 107 -23.91 11.56 6.21
N LEU A 108 -24.88 10.83 6.77
CA LEU A 108 -24.61 9.65 7.61
C LEU A 108 -23.91 8.52 6.83
N PRO A 109 -24.32 8.13 5.62
CA PRO A 109 -23.65 7.06 4.88
C PRO A 109 -22.18 7.36 4.61
N LEU A 110 -21.88 8.58 4.17
CA LEU A 110 -20.50 9.00 3.92
C LEU A 110 -19.68 9.01 5.23
N SER A 111 -20.25 9.44 6.34
CA SER A 111 -19.60 9.41 7.67
C SER A 111 -19.30 7.97 8.11
N LEU A 112 -20.19 7.01 7.83
CA LEU A 112 -19.96 5.59 8.11
C LEU A 112 -18.83 5.01 7.25
N LEU A 113 -18.71 5.43 5.99
CA LEU A 113 -17.58 5.05 5.14
C LEU A 113 -16.26 5.58 5.70
N PHE A 114 -16.20 6.83 6.17
CA PHE A 114 -15.03 7.36 6.85
C PHE A 114 -14.72 6.59 8.14
N LEU A 115 -15.72 6.28 8.94
CA LEU A 115 -15.56 5.48 10.16
C LEU A 115 -15.01 4.08 9.84
N ALA A 116 -15.54 3.42 8.81
CA ALA A 116 -15.03 2.14 8.33
C ALA A 116 -13.55 2.23 7.96
N ARG A 117 -13.13 3.29 7.26
CA ARG A 117 -11.73 3.53 6.89
C ARG A 117 -10.83 3.86 8.10
N ILE A 118 -11.35 4.55 9.12
CA ILE A 118 -10.62 4.79 10.37
C ILE A 118 -10.36 3.47 11.09
N ILE A 119 -11.41 2.65 11.27
CA ILE A 119 -11.31 1.35 11.96
C ILE A 119 -10.32 0.44 11.24
N ASP A 120 -10.47 0.31 9.92
CA ASP A 120 -9.60 -0.51 9.09
C ASP A 120 -8.15 0.02 9.08
N GLY A 121 -7.96 1.34 9.00
CA GLY A 121 -6.65 1.98 9.07
C GLY A 121 -5.95 1.78 10.43
N ILE A 122 -6.65 1.97 11.54
CA ILE A 122 -6.11 1.68 12.89
C ILE A 122 -5.70 0.21 12.99
N SER A 123 -6.43 -0.67 12.34
CA SER A 123 -6.19 -2.12 12.32
C SER A 123 -5.16 -2.55 11.25
N GLY A 124 -4.71 -1.65 10.40
CA GLY A 124 -3.82 -1.89 9.25
C GLY A 124 -2.40 -2.35 9.59
N GLY A 125 -2.21 -2.95 10.77
CA GLY A 125 -0.96 -3.57 11.21
C GLY A 125 -0.75 -5.01 10.76
N THR A 126 -1.71 -5.62 10.07
CA THR A 126 -1.66 -7.01 9.62
C THR A 126 -0.42 -7.30 8.79
N ALA A 127 -0.15 -6.52 7.74
CA ALA A 127 1.01 -6.70 6.89
C ALA A 127 2.34 -6.47 7.64
N ALA A 128 2.39 -5.48 8.54
CA ALA A 128 3.58 -5.21 9.35
C ALA A 128 3.86 -6.36 10.33
N THR A 129 2.82 -6.85 11.02
CA THR A 129 2.94 -7.97 11.97
C THR A 129 3.32 -9.27 11.26
N ALA A 130 2.72 -9.57 10.10
CA ALA A 130 3.07 -10.72 9.27
C ALA A 130 4.53 -10.65 8.79
N THR A 131 4.99 -9.47 8.36
CA THR A 131 6.40 -9.24 7.98
C THR A 131 7.34 -9.49 9.16
N THR A 132 6.94 -9.10 10.38
CA THR A 132 7.72 -9.34 11.60
C THR A 132 7.75 -10.83 11.95
N ILE A 133 6.63 -11.56 11.81
CA ILE A 133 6.58 -13.02 11.96
C ILE A 133 7.55 -13.69 10.96
N LEU A 134 7.54 -13.27 9.70
CA LEU A 134 8.46 -13.77 8.68
C LEU A 134 9.92 -13.47 9.05
N ALA A 135 10.22 -12.33 9.64
CA ALA A 135 11.55 -12.00 10.14
C ALA A 135 11.96 -12.90 11.31
N ASP A 136 11.05 -13.15 12.27
CA ASP A 136 11.31 -13.97 13.47
C ASP A 136 11.67 -15.43 13.13
N ILE A 137 11.07 -15.99 12.05
CA ILE A 137 11.34 -17.38 11.59
C ILE A 137 12.47 -17.49 10.58
N SER A 138 12.97 -16.38 10.05
CA SER A 138 14.01 -16.35 9.01
C SER A 138 15.40 -16.53 9.62
N THR A 139 16.26 -17.29 8.94
CA THR A 139 17.70 -17.30 9.20
C THR A 139 18.40 -16.30 8.27
N PRO A 140 19.62 -15.83 8.57
CA PRO A 140 20.35 -14.92 7.69
C PRO A 140 20.44 -15.43 6.24
N GLU A 141 20.60 -16.74 6.04
CA GLU A 141 20.80 -17.39 4.73
C GLU A 141 19.51 -17.42 3.90
N ASN A 142 18.35 -17.60 4.54
CA ASN A 142 17.06 -17.73 3.82
C ASN A 142 16.18 -16.48 3.91
N ARG A 143 16.64 -15.41 4.58
CA ARG A 143 15.87 -14.21 4.84
C ARG A 143 15.38 -13.55 3.56
N ALA A 144 16.24 -13.44 2.54
CA ALA A 144 15.87 -12.86 1.26
C ALA A 144 14.74 -13.65 0.56
N LYS A 145 14.80 -15.00 0.62
CA LYS A 145 13.75 -15.88 0.08
C LYS A 145 12.43 -15.71 0.83
N THR A 146 12.48 -15.64 2.16
CA THR A 146 11.29 -15.47 3.01
C THR A 146 10.62 -14.11 2.76
N PHE A 147 11.40 -13.03 2.66
CA PHE A 147 10.87 -11.72 2.34
C PHE A 147 10.38 -11.61 0.88
N GLY A 148 10.91 -12.41 -0.04
CA GLY A 148 10.39 -12.53 -1.40
C GLY A 148 8.94 -12.99 -1.46
N LEU A 149 8.48 -13.79 -0.48
CA LEU A 149 7.07 -14.20 -0.38
C LEU A 149 6.11 -13.02 -0.19
N ILE A 150 6.57 -11.93 0.44
CA ILE A 150 5.77 -10.72 0.58
C ILE A 150 5.46 -10.14 -0.81
N GLY A 151 6.49 -10.05 -1.67
CA GLY A 151 6.31 -9.61 -3.06
C GLY A 151 5.37 -10.51 -3.86
N VAL A 152 5.47 -11.84 -3.65
CA VAL A 152 4.57 -12.81 -4.28
C VAL A 152 3.13 -12.63 -3.81
N ALA A 153 2.90 -12.43 -2.50
CA ALA A 153 1.56 -12.17 -1.96
C ALA A 153 0.95 -10.88 -2.55
N PHE A 154 1.74 -9.81 -2.64
CA PHE A 154 1.32 -8.56 -3.29
C PHE A 154 0.99 -8.78 -4.78
N GLY A 155 1.88 -9.44 -5.54
CA GLY A 155 1.65 -9.70 -6.97
C GLY A 155 0.41 -10.55 -7.22
N LEU A 156 0.23 -11.63 -6.46
CA LEU A 156 -0.97 -12.47 -6.55
C LEU A 156 -2.23 -11.69 -6.17
N GLY A 157 -2.19 -10.87 -5.12
CA GLY A 157 -3.30 -10.01 -4.73
C GLY A 157 -3.72 -9.07 -5.86
N PHE A 158 -2.78 -8.40 -6.51
CA PHE A 158 -3.06 -7.49 -7.63
C PHE A 158 -3.48 -8.19 -8.94
N ILE A 159 -3.23 -9.49 -9.09
CA ILE A 159 -3.72 -10.27 -10.23
C ILE A 159 -5.12 -10.83 -9.93
N LEU A 160 -5.26 -11.53 -8.80
CA LEU A 160 -6.46 -12.25 -8.47
C LEU A 160 -7.57 -11.33 -7.94
N GLY A 161 -7.22 -10.30 -7.15
CA GLY A 161 -8.19 -9.39 -6.55
C GLY A 161 -9.06 -8.66 -7.57
N PRO A 162 -8.48 -7.87 -8.50
CA PRO A 162 -9.26 -7.19 -9.53
C PRO A 162 -10.05 -8.14 -10.42
N GLY A 163 -9.46 -9.30 -10.77
CA GLY A 163 -10.15 -10.31 -11.57
C GLY A 163 -11.40 -10.86 -10.88
N LEU A 164 -11.27 -11.24 -9.60
CA LEU A 164 -12.38 -11.68 -8.77
C LEU A 164 -13.41 -10.56 -8.55
N GLY A 165 -12.94 -9.35 -8.22
CA GLY A 165 -13.79 -8.19 -8.01
C GLY A 165 -14.69 -7.92 -9.21
N THR A 166 -14.11 -7.91 -10.41
CA THR A 166 -14.87 -7.71 -11.65
C THR A 166 -15.83 -8.85 -11.95
N ALA A 167 -15.40 -10.10 -11.79
CA ALA A 167 -16.27 -11.25 -12.02
C ALA A 167 -17.52 -11.21 -11.11
N LEU A 168 -17.32 -10.84 -9.85
CA LEU A 168 -18.40 -10.71 -8.87
C LEU A 168 -19.27 -9.47 -9.11
N ALA A 169 -18.71 -8.37 -9.58
CA ALA A 169 -19.42 -7.13 -9.87
C ALA A 169 -20.47 -7.30 -11.00
N LYS A 170 -20.33 -8.32 -11.86
CA LYS A 170 -21.34 -8.67 -12.87
C LYS A 170 -22.67 -9.11 -12.24
N PHE A 171 -22.64 -9.66 -11.04
CA PHE A 171 -23.86 -10.07 -10.32
C PHE A 171 -24.42 -8.91 -9.48
N SER A 172 -23.53 -8.17 -8.79
CA SER A 172 -23.86 -6.97 -8.04
C SER A 172 -22.59 -6.18 -7.77
N VAL A 173 -22.65 -4.84 -7.89
CA VAL A 173 -21.51 -3.95 -7.62
C VAL A 173 -21.02 -4.06 -6.17
N THR A 174 -21.90 -4.42 -5.23
CA THR A 174 -21.61 -4.58 -3.80
C THR A 174 -21.09 -5.97 -3.43
N LEU A 175 -21.35 -7.00 -4.24
CA LEU A 175 -20.94 -8.38 -3.97
C LEU A 175 -19.43 -8.54 -3.75
N PRO A 176 -18.54 -7.86 -4.51
CA PRO A 176 -17.11 -7.91 -4.26
C PRO A 176 -16.70 -7.50 -2.85
N VAL A 177 -17.38 -6.51 -2.26
CA VAL A 177 -17.07 -6.03 -0.89
C VAL A 177 -17.52 -7.07 0.16
N TRP A 178 -18.64 -7.74 -0.06
CA TRP A 178 -19.09 -8.84 0.80
C TRP A 178 -18.16 -10.05 0.73
N VAL A 179 -17.66 -10.38 -0.46
CA VAL A 179 -16.67 -11.45 -0.62
C VAL A 179 -15.35 -11.07 0.04
N ALA A 180 -14.89 -9.81 -0.08
CA ALA A 180 -13.74 -9.31 0.65
C ALA A 180 -13.94 -9.38 2.18
N SER A 181 -15.16 -9.10 2.67
CA SER A 181 -15.52 -9.31 4.08
C SER A 181 -15.45 -10.79 4.48
N GLY A 182 -15.89 -11.69 3.61
CA GLY A 182 -15.76 -13.14 3.80
C GLY A 182 -14.31 -13.60 3.89
N PHE A 183 -13.43 -13.08 3.03
CA PHE A 183 -11.99 -13.33 3.12
C PHE A 183 -11.40 -12.83 4.44
N ALA A 184 -11.74 -11.62 4.88
CA ALA A 184 -11.26 -11.09 6.15
C ALA A 184 -11.73 -11.94 7.35
N ILE A 185 -12.99 -12.42 7.35
CA ILE A 185 -13.51 -13.35 8.37
C ILE A 185 -12.77 -14.69 8.32
N PHE A 186 -12.55 -15.22 7.12
CA PHE A 186 -11.76 -16.45 6.94
C PHE A 186 -10.35 -16.28 7.50
N ASN A 187 -9.69 -15.15 7.20
CA ASN A 187 -8.36 -14.84 7.72
C ASN A 187 -8.36 -14.75 9.24
N LEU A 188 -9.37 -14.14 9.85
CA LEU A 188 -9.50 -14.08 11.31
C LEU A 188 -9.57 -15.49 11.93
N ILE A 189 -10.45 -16.34 11.41
CA ILE A 189 -10.59 -17.73 11.84
C ILE A 189 -9.25 -18.46 11.65
N PHE A 190 -8.62 -18.29 10.49
CA PHE A 190 -7.35 -18.91 10.15
C PHE A 190 -6.23 -18.49 11.12
N VAL A 191 -6.11 -17.21 11.43
CA VAL A 191 -5.10 -16.69 12.37
C VAL A 191 -5.34 -17.23 13.78
N ILE A 192 -6.59 -17.29 14.25
CA ILE A 192 -6.94 -17.83 15.58
C ILE A 192 -6.51 -19.29 15.70
N TRP A 193 -6.78 -20.11 14.70
CA TRP A 193 -6.63 -21.56 14.80
C TRP A 193 -5.26 -22.05 14.34
N PHE A 194 -4.70 -21.47 13.30
CA PHE A 194 -3.53 -22.03 12.61
C PHE A 194 -2.24 -21.23 12.80
N LEU A 195 -2.30 -19.93 13.12
CA LEU A 195 -1.08 -19.15 13.29
C LEU A 195 -0.48 -19.39 14.69
N PRO A 196 0.75 -19.94 14.80
CA PRO A 196 1.41 -20.10 16.10
C PRO A 196 2.02 -18.77 16.57
N GLU A 197 2.19 -18.65 17.90
CA GLU A 197 2.95 -17.54 18.48
C GLU A 197 4.44 -17.68 18.15
N THR A 198 5.07 -16.64 17.60
CA THR A 198 6.47 -16.66 17.21
C THR A 198 7.39 -15.94 18.18
N LEU A 199 6.85 -15.09 19.07
CA LEU A 199 7.62 -14.36 20.06
C LEU A 199 7.52 -15.04 21.45
N PRO A 200 8.57 -15.79 21.90
CA PRO A 200 8.58 -16.43 23.20
C PRO A 200 8.44 -15.42 24.35
N LYS A 201 7.77 -15.82 25.44
CA LYS A 201 7.51 -14.94 26.59
C LYS A 201 8.77 -14.29 27.17
N ASN A 202 9.89 -15.00 27.17
CA ASN A 202 11.18 -14.52 27.67
C ASN A 202 11.88 -13.49 26.77
N LYS A 203 11.42 -13.31 25.53
CA LYS A 203 11.92 -12.31 24.57
C LYS A 203 11.00 -11.11 24.42
N ARG A 204 9.89 -11.08 25.16
CA ARG A 204 8.94 -9.96 25.10
C ARG A 204 9.50 -8.75 25.83
N ASN A 205 9.37 -7.59 25.19
CA ASN A 205 9.84 -6.34 25.77
C ASN A 205 8.97 -5.91 26.97
N LEU A 206 9.60 -5.22 27.92
CA LEU A 206 8.92 -4.45 28.95
C LEU A 206 8.11 -3.30 28.30
N LEU A 207 7.35 -2.56 29.12
CA LEU A 207 6.51 -1.44 28.65
C LEU A 207 7.26 -0.56 27.64
N PRO A 208 6.68 -0.29 26.45
CA PRO A 208 7.24 0.65 25.50
C PRO A 208 7.32 2.05 26.13
N ARG A 209 8.40 2.76 25.89
CA ARG A 209 8.53 4.15 26.35
C ARG A 209 7.51 5.02 25.61
N LYS A 210 6.95 6.04 26.24
CA LYS A 210 6.01 7.00 25.62
C LYS A 210 6.52 7.56 24.28
N ARG A 211 7.85 7.72 24.17
CA ARG A 211 8.51 8.16 22.95
C ARG A 211 8.39 7.15 21.79
N ASP A 212 8.36 5.87 22.09
CA ASP A 212 8.31 4.80 21.08
C ASP A 212 6.89 4.66 20.50
N LEU A 213 5.88 5.17 21.21
CA LEU A 213 4.48 5.19 20.80
C LEU A 213 4.11 6.40 19.92
N ASN A 214 4.96 7.43 19.88
CA ASN A 214 4.68 8.64 19.10
C ASN A 214 5.24 8.52 17.69
N PRO A 215 4.38 8.46 16.64
CA PRO A 215 4.82 8.29 15.26
C PRO A 215 5.72 9.44 14.78
N ILE A 216 5.46 10.67 15.24
CA ILE A 216 6.27 11.84 14.87
C ILE A 216 7.67 11.73 15.47
N SER A 217 7.80 11.31 16.73
CA SER A 217 9.11 11.15 17.36
C SER A 217 9.95 10.06 16.69
N GLN A 218 9.32 9.00 16.21
CA GLN A 218 9.98 7.94 15.45
C GLN A 218 10.50 8.46 14.11
N LEU A 219 9.71 9.24 13.39
CA LEU A 219 10.17 9.88 12.14
C LEU A 219 11.34 10.84 12.38
N LEU A 220 11.28 11.67 13.43
CA LEU A 220 12.33 12.64 13.72
C LEU A 220 13.70 11.99 13.98
N ILE A 221 13.74 10.76 14.48
CA ILE A 221 15.01 10.01 14.67
C ILE A 221 15.70 9.78 13.32
N VAL A 222 14.94 9.41 12.30
CA VAL A 222 15.46 9.13 10.95
C VAL A 222 15.96 10.40 10.26
N PHE A 223 15.32 11.55 10.53
CA PHE A 223 15.68 12.84 9.94
C PHE A 223 16.91 13.50 10.57
N LYS A 224 17.45 12.99 11.69
CA LYS A 224 18.67 13.52 12.32
C LYS A 224 19.92 13.33 11.47
N ASN A 225 20.01 12.26 10.69
CA ASN A 225 21.13 12.02 9.78
C ASN A 225 20.91 12.76 8.45
N PRO A 226 21.79 13.70 8.03
CA PRO A 226 21.57 14.51 6.83
C PRO A 226 21.42 13.68 5.54
N LEU A 227 22.17 12.57 5.43
CA LEU A 227 22.10 11.70 4.26
C LEU A 227 20.84 10.84 4.24
N ALA A 228 20.49 10.28 5.39
CA ALA A 228 19.24 9.54 5.56
C ALA A 228 18.03 10.45 5.35
N ARG A 229 18.10 11.71 5.80
CA ARG A 229 17.04 12.72 5.61
C ARG A 229 16.69 12.90 4.14
N ARG A 230 17.69 13.05 3.24
CA ARG A 230 17.42 13.17 1.80
C ARG A 230 16.75 11.95 1.21
N LEU A 231 17.23 10.76 1.55
CA LEU A 231 16.64 9.51 1.07
C LEU A 231 15.21 9.28 1.61
N CYS A 232 14.99 9.57 2.89
CA CYS A 232 13.67 9.46 3.51
C CYS A 232 12.69 10.49 2.94
N LEU A 233 13.15 11.71 2.67
CA LEU A 233 12.35 12.72 1.98
C LEU A 233 12.02 12.28 0.55
N SER A 234 12.99 11.72 -0.18
CA SER A 234 12.76 11.15 -1.51
C SER A 234 11.73 10.03 -1.48
N PHE A 235 11.80 9.17 -0.48
CA PHE A 235 10.84 8.08 -0.28
C PHE A 235 9.44 8.61 0.02
N PHE A 236 9.31 9.56 0.92
CA PHE A 236 8.06 10.22 1.27
C PHE A 236 7.43 10.90 0.05
N VAL A 237 8.18 11.73 -0.68
CA VAL A 237 7.69 12.45 -1.86
C VAL A 237 7.34 11.50 -3.00
N PHE A 238 8.12 10.42 -3.19
CA PHE A 238 7.80 9.39 -4.17
C PHE A 238 6.45 8.72 -3.87
N PHE A 239 6.21 8.31 -2.63
CA PHE A 239 4.93 7.68 -2.27
C PHE A 239 3.77 8.69 -2.24
N MET A 240 4.02 9.95 -1.90
CA MET A 240 3.05 11.03 -2.04
C MET A 240 2.62 11.19 -3.50
N ALA A 241 3.56 11.22 -4.43
CA ALA A 241 3.29 11.31 -5.86
C ALA A 241 2.58 10.06 -6.38
N PHE A 242 3.12 8.89 -6.11
CA PHE A 242 2.62 7.61 -6.62
C PHE A 242 1.22 7.27 -6.10
N ASN A 243 1.01 7.30 -4.79
CA ASN A 243 -0.29 6.96 -4.21
C ASN A 243 -1.32 8.08 -4.45
N GLY A 244 -0.85 9.33 -4.65
CA GLY A 244 -1.72 10.44 -5.01
C GLY A 244 -2.44 10.17 -6.33
N PHE A 245 -1.71 9.96 -7.43
CA PHE A 245 -2.37 9.71 -8.70
C PHE A 245 -3.10 8.36 -8.75
N THR A 246 -2.57 7.34 -8.06
CA THR A 246 -3.23 6.02 -7.99
C THR A 246 -4.62 6.10 -7.36
N ALA A 247 -4.81 6.97 -6.37
CA ALA A 247 -6.10 7.17 -5.72
C ALA A 247 -7.18 7.68 -6.68
N VAL A 248 -6.80 8.44 -7.69
CA VAL A 248 -7.74 9.00 -8.69
C VAL A 248 -7.66 8.30 -10.06
N LEU A 249 -6.76 7.33 -10.24
CA LEU A 249 -6.54 6.67 -11.53
C LEU A 249 -7.81 6.01 -12.07
N VAL A 250 -8.55 5.28 -11.24
CA VAL A 250 -9.78 4.61 -11.66
C VAL A 250 -10.86 5.61 -12.05
N LEU A 251 -11.01 6.69 -11.26
CA LEU A 251 -11.92 7.77 -11.57
C LEU A 251 -11.56 8.44 -12.91
N TYR A 252 -10.27 8.69 -13.13
CA TYR A 252 -9.76 9.21 -14.39
C TYR A 252 -10.08 8.30 -15.58
N LEU A 253 -9.88 6.98 -15.44
CA LEU A 253 -10.19 6.01 -16.49
C LEU A 253 -11.70 5.95 -16.77
N LYS A 254 -12.52 5.99 -15.71
CA LYS A 254 -13.98 6.00 -15.82
C LYS A 254 -14.49 7.25 -16.52
N GLU A 255 -14.12 8.44 -16.04
CA GLU A 255 -14.67 9.71 -16.53
C GLU A 255 -14.14 10.09 -17.90
N LYS A 256 -12.84 9.89 -18.16
CA LYS A 256 -12.21 10.33 -19.39
C LYS A 256 -12.35 9.35 -20.55
N PHE A 257 -12.36 8.04 -20.27
CA PHE A 257 -12.40 7.00 -21.31
C PHE A 257 -13.67 6.16 -21.27
N GLY A 258 -14.59 6.44 -20.36
CA GLY A 258 -15.79 5.63 -20.19
C GLY A 258 -15.48 4.17 -19.81
N CYS A 259 -14.33 3.92 -19.15
CA CYS A 259 -13.90 2.58 -18.84
C CYS A 259 -14.89 1.89 -17.91
N SER A 260 -15.31 0.70 -18.29
CA SER A 260 -16.12 -0.18 -17.45
C SER A 260 -15.28 -0.73 -16.27
N PRO A 261 -15.91 -1.26 -15.22
CA PRO A 261 -15.21 -1.93 -14.12
C PRO A 261 -14.24 -3.02 -14.59
N GLU A 262 -14.59 -3.74 -15.67
CA GLU A 262 -13.76 -4.80 -16.25
C GLU A 262 -12.45 -4.21 -16.80
N LEU A 263 -12.54 -3.12 -17.53
CA LEU A 263 -11.39 -2.49 -18.15
C LEU A 263 -10.46 -1.85 -17.10
N CYS A 264 -11.03 -1.23 -16.07
CA CYS A 264 -10.28 -0.73 -14.93
C CYS A 264 -9.54 -1.86 -14.19
N SER A 265 -10.22 -2.99 -13.97
CA SER A 265 -9.62 -4.16 -13.33
C SER A 265 -8.51 -4.78 -14.16
N ALA A 266 -8.67 -4.83 -15.50
CA ALA A 266 -7.63 -5.31 -16.40
C ALA A 266 -6.35 -4.47 -16.29
N ALA A 267 -6.46 -3.15 -16.10
CA ALA A 267 -5.29 -2.28 -15.86
C ALA A 267 -4.54 -2.69 -14.57
N PHE A 268 -5.25 -3.02 -13.48
CA PHE A 268 -4.62 -3.48 -12.25
C PHE A 268 -4.02 -4.90 -12.38
N ILE A 269 -4.61 -5.77 -13.18
CA ILE A 269 -4.03 -7.09 -13.48
C ILE A 269 -2.69 -6.90 -14.20
N VAL A 270 -2.59 -5.97 -15.17
CA VAL A 270 -1.33 -5.63 -15.83
C VAL A 270 -0.30 -5.12 -14.81
N VAL A 271 -0.70 -4.26 -13.87
CA VAL A 271 0.17 -3.81 -12.77
C VAL A 271 0.67 -5.00 -11.96
N GLY A 272 -0.21 -5.92 -11.58
CA GLY A 272 0.13 -7.11 -10.79
C GLY A 272 1.12 -8.04 -11.51
N VAL A 273 0.87 -8.33 -12.79
CA VAL A 273 1.76 -9.19 -13.61
C VAL A 273 3.15 -8.56 -13.72
N ILE A 274 3.22 -7.27 -14.02
CA ILE A 274 4.50 -6.58 -14.15
C ILE A 274 5.22 -6.48 -12.81
N ALA A 275 4.50 -6.17 -11.72
CA ALA A 275 5.07 -6.15 -10.39
C ALA A 275 5.66 -7.52 -10.00
N MET A 276 4.97 -8.62 -10.31
CA MET A 276 5.46 -9.98 -10.07
C MET A 276 6.73 -10.27 -10.89
N ILE A 277 6.76 -9.94 -12.16
CA ILE A 277 7.93 -10.14 -13.02
C ILE A 277 9.11 -9.31 -12.53
N VAL A 278 8.90 -8.02 -12.28
CA VAL A 278 9.99 -7.11 -11.91
C VAL A 278 10.48 -7.40 -10.49
N GLN A 279 9.59 -7.45 -9.50
CA GLN A 279 9.98 -7.61 -8.09
C GLN A 279 10.30 -9.07 -7.73
N GLY A 280 9.58 -10.04 -8.32
CA GLY A 280 9.79 -11.46 -8.06
C GLY A 280 10.97 -12.06 -8.82
N GLY A 281 11.26 -11.56 -10.04
CA GLY A 281 12.27 -12.16 -10.92
C GLY A 281 13.46 -11.26 -11.25
N LEU A 282 13.19 -10.03 -11.72
CA LEU A 282 14.22 -9.19 -12.35
C LEU A 282 15.02 -8.33 -11.36
N ILE A 283 14.43 -7.92 -10.24
CA ILE A 283 15.07 -6.95 -9.34
C ILE A 283 16.42 -7.42 -8.80
N GLY A 284 16.55 -8.70 -8.44
CA GLY A 284 17.79 -9.26 -7.91
C GLY A 284 18.97 -9.17 -8.89
N PRO A 285 18.86 -9.74 -10.09
CA PRO A 285 19.88 -9.60 -11.15
C PRO A 285 20.16 -8.14 -11.53
N LEU A 286 19.12 -7.31 -11.65
CA LEU A 286 19.29 -5.91 -12.02
C LEU A 286 20.05 -5.11 -10.96
N VAL A 287 19.75 -5.33 -9.66
CA VAL A 287 20.47 -4.68 -8.55
C VAL A 287 21.94 -5.10 -8.55
N LYS A 288 22.25 -6.38 -8.78
CA LYS A 288 23.63 -6.86 -8.86
C LYS A 288 24.40 -6.21 -10.02
N ARG A 289 23.74 -5.98 -11.17
CA ARG A 289 24.38 -5.44 -12.38
C ARG A 289 24.52 -3.92 -12.37
N PHE A 290 23.46 -3.20 -11.94
CA PHE A 290 23.36 -1.75 -12.10
C PHE A 290 23.43 -0.98 -10.77
N GLY A 291 23.18 -1.65 -9.64
CA GLY A 291 23.08 -1.06 -8.31
C GLY A 291 21.76 -0.34 -8.05
N GLU A 292 21.38 -0.22 -6.77
CA GLU A 292 20.08 0.32 -6.36
C GLU A 292 19.86 1.79 -6.79
N SER A 293 20.91 2.61 -6.76
CA SER A 293 20.81 4.04 -7.11
C SER A 293 20.40 4.25 -8.57
N ARG A 294 21.07 3.54 -9.51
CA ARG A 294 20.73 3.65 -10.94
C ARG A 294 19.34 3.11 -11.25
N LEU A 295 18.96 2.01 -10.59
CA LEU A 295 17.61 1.44 -10.75
C LEU A 295 16.52 2.37 -10.20
N THR A 296 16.79 3.07 -9.11
CA THR A 296 15.87 4.09 -8.60
C THR A 296 15.67 5.22 -9.62
N PHE A 297 16.75 5.73 -10.21
CA PHE A 297 16.65 6.76 -11.26
C PHE A 297 15.90 6.27 -12.50
N ALA A 298 16.23 5.10 -13.02
CA ALA A 298 15.56 4.50 -14.17
C ALA A 298 14.08 4.27 -13.87
N GLY A 299 13.76 3.74 -12.69
CA GLY A 299 12.39 3.51 -12.26
C GLY A 299 11.56 4.79 -12.15
N ILE A 300 12.12 5.88 -11.62
CA ILE A 300 11.46 7.19 -11.59
C ILE A 300 11.19 7.67 -13.03
N GLY A 301 12.14 7.51 -13.94
CA GLY A 301 11.96 7.83 -15.36
C GLY A 301 10.80 7.05 -15.98
N PHE A 302 10.69 5.75 -15.70
CA PHE A 302 9.55 4.94 -16.17
C PHE A 302 8.22 5.42 -15.59
N VAL A 303 8.14 5.76 -14.29
CA VAL A 303 6.91 6.31 -13.71
C VAL A 303 6.52 7.62 -14.39
N MET A 304 7.48 8.53 -14.61
CA MET A 304 7.22 9.79 -15.32
C MET A 304 6.73 9.54 -16.76
N THR A 305 7.37 8.64 -17.50
CA THR A 305 6.96 8.25 -18.85
C THR A 305 5.54 7.70 -18.87
N GLY A 306 5.21 6.81 -17.92
CA GLY A 306 3.86 6.29 -17.77
C GLY A 306 2.82 7.38 -17.49
N CYS A 307 3.12 8.33 -16.61
CA CYS A 307 2.25 9.49 -16.35
C CYS A 307 2.09 10.37 -17.62
N ILE A 308 3.15 10.60 -18.38
CA ILE A 308 3.08 11.36 -19.66
C ILE A 308 2.17 10.64 -20.64
N LEU A 309 2.33 9.34 -20.85
CA LEU A 309 1.47 8.56 -21.75
C LEU A 309 0.00 8.63 -21.34
N LEU A 310 -0.29 8.53 -20.04
CA LEU A 310 -1.66 8.66 -19.52
C LEU A 310 -2.24 10.07 -19.76
N THR A 311 -1.43 11.12 -19.65
CA THR A 311 -1.89 12.50 -19.92
C THR A 311 -2.10 12.79 -21.40
N LEU A 312 -1.28 12.20 -22.28
CA LEU A 312 -1.38 12.34 -23.73
C LEU A 312 -2.51 11.50 -24.33
N ALA A 313 -2.94 10.44 -23.64
CA ALA A 313 -4.04 9.61 -24.11
C ALA A 313 -5.34 10.43 -24.22
N ASN A 314 -6.00 10.34 -25.37
CA ASN A 314 -7.31 10.94 -25.65
C ASN A 314 -8.33 9.84 -25.95
N ILE A 315 -9.62 10.18 -25.97
CA ILE A 315 -10.73 9.24 -26.26
C ILE A 315 -10.52 8.51 -27.60
N ASP A 316 -9.97 9.21 -28.58
CA ASP A 316 -9.66 8.67 -29.91
C ASP A 316 -8.35 7.87 -29.98
N THR A 317 -7.45 8.08 -29.02
CA THR A 317 -6.19 7.34 -28.90
C THR A 317 -6.38 6.12 -28.01
N SER A 318 -6.79 5.09 -28.62
CA SER A 318 -6.81 3.68 -28.24
C SER A 318 -6.41 3.30 -26.80
N ILE A 319 -7.25 2.51 -26.15
CA ILE A 319 -7.01 1.70 -24.95
C ILE A 319 -5.57 1.17 -24.85
N PRO A 320 -4.89 0.68 -25.93
CA PRO A 320 -3.48 0.28 -25.89
C PRO A 320 -2.51 1.33 -25.33
N LEU A 321 -2.71 2.62 -25.58
CA LEU A 321 -1.81 3.65 -25.04
C LEU A 321 -1.97 3.80 -23.52
N VAL A 322 -3.21 3.70 -23.02
CA VAL A 322 -3.49 3.69 -21.57
C VAL A 322 -2.83 2.49 -20.89
N PHE A 323 -3.00 1.29 -21.45
CA PHE A 323 -2.41 0.07 -20.91
C PHE A 323 -0.87 0.11 -20.99
N SER A 324 -0.30 0.65 -22.06
CA SER A 324 1.16 0.87 -22.15
C SER A 324 1.66 1.83 -21.08
N GLY A 325 0.93 2.94 -20.83
CA GLY A 325 1.24 3.88 -19.76
C GLY A 325 1.22 3.22 -18.38
N VAL A 326 0.17 2.47 -18.08
CA VAL A 326 0.02 1.71 -16.83
C VAL A 326 1.14 0.65 -16.68
N ALA A 327 1.47 -0.06 -17.76
CA ALA A 327 2.52 -1.06 -17.78
C ALA A 327 3.91 -0.47 -17.46
N ILE A 328 4.27 0.62 -18.14
CA ILE A 328 5.54 1.33 -17.95
C ILE A 328 5.63 1.89 -16.52
N LEU A 329 4.54 2.44 -16.01
CA LEU A 329 4.41 2.92 -14.65
C LEU A 329 4.62 1.79 -13.62
N ALA A 330 4.03 0.62 -13.84
CA ALA A 330 4.21 -0.55 -12.99
C ALA A 330 5.66 -1.05 -12.99
N MET A 331 6.34 -1.05 -14.13
CA MET A 331 7.79 -1.32 -14.22
C MET A 331 8.58 -0.33 -13.34
N GLY A 332 8.27 0.95 -13.46
CA GLY A 332 8.94 2.00 -12.70
C GLY A 332 8.81 1.80 -11.19
N THR A 333 7.59 1.61 -10.69
CA THR A 333 7.32 1.40 -9.26
C THR A 333 7.94 0.11 -8.75
N GLY A 334 7.93 -0.94 -9.57
CA GLY A 334 8.58 -2.22 -9.29
C GLY A 334 10.09 -2.11 -9.09
N LEU A 335 10.75 -1.16 -9.75
CA LEU A 335 12.17 -0.86 -9.58
C LEU A 335 12.44 0.09 -8.42
N VAL A 336 11.66 1.17 -8.28
CA VAL A 336 11.92 2.23 -7.28
C VAL A 336 11.71 1.71 -5.86
N THR A 337 10.58 1.07 -5.59
CA THR A 337 10.17 0.70 -4.23
C THR A 337 11.22 -0.17 -3.50
N PRO A 338 11.66 -1.31 -4.04
CA PRO A 338 12.66 -2.14 -3.37
C PRO A 338 14.04 -1.48 -3.34
N SER A 339 14.43 -0.79 -4.42
CA SER A 339 15.75 -0.15 -4.51
C SER A 339 15.90 0.98 -3.49
N LEU A 340 14.90 1.84 -3.37
CA LEU A 340 14.93 2.97 -2.44
C LEU A 340 14.85 2.50 -0.98
N ARG A 341 14.04 1.47 -0.69
CA ARG A 341 14.01 0.82 0.63
C ARG A 341 15.37 0.23 1.01
N ALA A 342 16.05 -0.45 0.09
CA ALA A 342 17.37 -1.04 0.30
C ALA A 342 18.42 0.04 0.55
N LEU A 343 18.43 1.13 -0.25
CA LEU A 343 19.33 2.27 -0.05
C LEU A 343 19.19 2.88 1.34
N ILE A 344 17.96 3.11 1.81
CA ILE A 344 17.70 3.69 3.13
C ILE A 344 18.11 2.72 4.24
N SER A 345 17.73 1.44 4.13
CA SER A 345 18.05 0.43 5.13
C SER A 345 19.55 0.26 5.35
N ARG A 346 20.34 0.28 4.27
CA ARG A 346 21.80 0.23 4.37
C ARG A 346 22.41 1.43 5.07
N ARG A 347 21.83 2.62 4.89
CA ARG A 347 22.33 3.86 5.49
C ARG A 347 21.93 4.04 6.96
N LEU A 348 20.86 3.40 7.37
CA LEU A 348 20.30 3.45 8.72
C LEU A 348 20.54 2.15 9.51
N SER A 349 21.48 1.30 9.08
CA SER A 349 21.76 0.01 9.72
C SER A 349 22.06 0.10 11.23
N SER A 350 22.59 1.24 11.69
CA SER A 350 22.89 1.51 13.10
C SER A 350 21.65 1.68 14.00
N ILE A 351 20.46 1.95 13.43
CA ILE A 351 19.22 2.19 14.19
C ILE A 351 18.45 0.89 14.42
N GLY A 352 18.84 -0.20 13.75
CA GLY A 352 18.12 -1.46 13.74
C GLY A 352 17.08 -1.56 12.59
N GLN A 353 17.04 -2.71 11.93
CA GLN A 353 16.25 -2.91 10.71
C GLN A 353 14.75 -2.77 10.94
N GLY A 354 14.23 -3.23 12.09
CA GLY A 354 12.80 -3.13 12.41
C GLY A 354 12.33 -1.68 12.53
N ALA A 355 13.11 -0.84 13.24
CA ALA A 355 12.81 0.58 13.37
C ALA A 355 12.86 1.31 12.01
N VAL A 356 13.83 0.97 11.15
CA VAL A 356 13.93 1.54 9.80
C VAL A 356 12.70 1.18 8.96
N LEU A 357 12.31 -0.09 8.93
CA LEU A 357 11.15 -0.56 8.16
C LEU A 357 9.84 0.06 8.67
N GLY A 358 9.67 0.15 9.99
CA GLY A 358 8.52 0.82 10.61
C GLY A 358 8.43 2.31 10.23
N ASN A 359 9.58 3.03 10.28
CA ASN A 359 9.63 4.43 9.87
C ASN A 359 9.34 4.63 8.37
N LEU A 360 9.83 3.73 7.52
CA LEU A 360 9.51 3.77 6.09
C LEU A 360 8.03 3.52 5.83
N GLN A 361 7.40 2.60 6.57
CA GLN A 361 5.95 2.39 6.47
C GLN A 361 5.19 3.64 6.91
N GLY A 362 5.61 4.30 8.00
CA GLY A 362 5.02 5.56 8.44
C GLY A 362 5.16 6.68 7.39
N LEU A 363 6.35 6.83 6.79
CA LEU A 363 6.56 7.80 5.70
C LEU A 363 5.69 7.49 4.47
N GLN A 364 5.54 6.22 4.13
CA GLN A 364 4.66 5.80 3.05
C GLN A 364 3.20 6.15 3.34
N SER A 365 2.69 5.84 4.53
CA SER A 365 1.31 6.13 4.93
C SER A 365 1.02 7.63 4.95
N LEU A 366 1.96 8.44 5.49
CA LEU A 366 1.86 9.90 5.48
C LEU A 366 1.89 10.46 4.05
N GLY A 367 2.76 9.91 3.19
CA GLY A 367 2.81 10.26 1.77
C GLY A 367 1.50 9.92 1.06
N THR A 368 0.93 8.75 1.32
CA THR A 368 -0.38 8.34 0.79
C THR A 368 -1.49 9.29 1.23
N PHE A 369 -1.53 9.67 2.51
CA PHE A 369 -2.51 10.63 3.04
C PHE A 369 -2.48 11.96 2.30
N LEU A 370 -1.30 12.60 2.27
CA LEU A 370 -1.16 13.91 1.64
C LEU A 370 -1.33 13.84 0.12
N GLY A 371 -0.80 12.79 -0.50
CA GLY A 371 -0.88 12.57 -1.94
C GLY A 371 -2.31 12.36 -2.43
N ALA A 372 -3.08 11.51 -1.75
CA ALA A 372 -4.46 11.23 -2.14
C ALA A 372 -5.36 12.47 -2.05
N ILE A 373 -5.21 13.27 -0.98
CA ILE A 373 -5.95 14.53 -0.82
C ILE A 373 -5.54 15.56 -1.87
N ALA A 374 -4.22 15.75 -2.08
CA ALA A 374 -3.71 16.70 -3.04
C ALA A 374 -4.13 16.33 -4.47
N ALA A 375 -4.08 15.05 -4.82
CA ALA A 375 -4.50 14.56 -6.13
C ALA A 375 -6.01 14.71 -6.35
N GLY A 376 -6.83 14.32 -5.37
CA GLY A 376 -8.28 14.49 -5.46
C GLY A 376 -8.67 15.96 -5.60
N ARG A 377 -8.08 16.85 -4.78
CA ARG A 377 -8.35 18.28 -4.84
C ARG A 377 -7.86 18.91 -6.15
N SER A 378 -6.68 18.53 -6.64
CA SER A 378 -6.21 19.04 -7.94
C SER A 378 -7.08 18.54 -9.09
N TYR A 379 -7.58 17.32 -9.01
CA TYR A 379 -8.49 16.73 -9.98
C TYR A 379 -9.78 17.57 -10.11
N ASP A 380 -10.44 17.86 -8.98
CA ASP A 380 -11.68 18.64 -8.96
C ASP A 380 -11.47 20.11 -9.37
N LEU A 381 -10.35 20.74 -8.97
CA LEU A 381 -10.11 22.17 -9.23
C LEU A 381 -9.44 22.47 -10.57
N LEU A 382 -8.51 21.61 -11.01
CA LEU A 382 -7.65 21.84 -12.18
C LEU A 382 -7.90 20.84 -13.32
N GLY A 383 -8.83 19.90 -13.10
CA GLY A 383 -9.25 18.91 -14.07
C GLY A 383 -8.49 17.57 -14.00
N PRO A 384 -8.99 16.54 -14.73
CA PRO A 384 -8.60 15.14 -14.57
C PRO A 384 -7.12 14.83 -14.86
N ARG A 385 -6.42 15.67 -15.63
CA ARG A 385 -4.99 15.48 -15.95
C ARG A 385 -4.04 16.03 -14.88
N SER A 386 -4.52 16.94 -14.02
CA SER A 386 -3.68 17.67 -13.07
C SER A 386 -2.91 16.78 -12.07
N PRO A 387 -3.46 15.66 -11.53
CA PRO A 387 -2.71 14.79 -10.64
C PRO A 387 -1.47 14.16 -11.27
N PHE A 388 -1.55 13.86 -12.58
CA PHE A 388 -0.41 13.28 -13.31
C PHE A 388 0.70 14.31 -13.53
N PHE A 389 0.36 15.57 -13.87
CA PHE A 389 1.34 16.66 -13.94
C PHE A 389 1.97 16.93 -12.58
N GLY A 390 1.17 16.98 -11.51
CA GLY A 390 1.67 17.10 -10.14
C GLY A 390 2.63 15.98 -9.76
N THR A 391 2.32 14.74 -10.15
CA THR A 391 3.19 13.59 -9.97
C THR A 391 4.52 13.78 -10.68
N ILE A 392 4.52 14.20 -11.95
CA ILE A 392 5.76 14.44 -12.71
C ILE A 392 6.64 15.49 -12.02
N LEU A 393 6.05 16.62 -11.56
CA LEU A 393 6.80 17.67 -10.84
C LEU A 393 7.42 17.14 -9.55
N LEU A 394 6.66 16.38 -8.77
CA LEU A 394 7.18 15.76 -7.53
C LEU A 394 8.30 14.76 -7.82
N LEU A 395 8.20 13.99 -8.90
CA LEU A 395 9.23 13.02 -9.29
C LEU A 395 10.51 13.69 -9.80
N ILE A 396 10.41 14.82 -10.49
CA ILE A 396 11.57 15.66 -10.85
C ILE A 396 12.28 16.12 -9.56
N PHE A 397 11.52 16.56 -8.56
CA PHE A 397 12.07 16.93 -7.26
C PHE A 397 12.76 15.76 -6.56
N VAL A 398 12.17 14.55 -6.61
CA VAL A 398 12.80 13.32 -6.10
C VAL A 398 14.12 13.03 -6.81
N MET A 399 14.18 13.15 -8.14
CA MET A 399 15.42 12.98 -8.90
C MET A 399 16.50 13.96 -8.46
N PHE A 400 16.15 15.22 -8.23
CA PHE A 400 17.05 16.24 -7.72
C PHE A 400 17.59 15.87 -6.31
N LEU A 401 16.74 15.41 -5.40
CA LEU A 401 17.14 14.98 -4.07
C LEU A 401 18.14 13.81 -4.10
N ILE A 402 17.96 12.87 -5.03
CA ILE A 402 18.80 11.67 -5.15
C ILE A 402 20.10 11.97 -5.91
N SER A 403 20.13 12.94 -6.85
CA SER A 403 21.28 13.26 -7.68
C SER A 403 22.47 13.91 -6.96
N GLY A 404 22.28 14.34 -5.70
CA GLY A 404 23.34 14.98 -4.92
C GLY A 404 24.61 14.13 -4.81
N LYS A 405 25.77 14.72 -5.12
CA LYS A 405 27.12 14.09 -5.24
C LYS A 405 27.55 13.16 -4.08
N SER A 406 26.87 13.18 -2.94
CA SER A 406 27.20 12.34 -1.78
C SER A 406 26.67 10.89 -1.89
N LEU A 407 25.71 10.61 -2.80
CA LEU A 407 25.11 9.30 -2.96
C LEU A 407 25.87 8.40 -3.94
N THR A 408 26.62 9.01 -4.86
CA THR A 408 27.40 8.30 -5.92
C THR A 408 28.80 7.89 -5.47
N LYS A 409 29.35 8.45 -4.37
CA LYS A 409 30.67 8.09 -3.84
C LYS A 409 30.58 7.02 -2.74
N GLN A 410 30.25 5.80 -3.09
CA GLN A 410 30.70 4.64 -2.36
C GLN A 410 31.40 3.68 -3.32
N LYS A 411 32.75 3.76 -3.32
CA LYS A 411 33.59 2.64 -3.70
C LYS A 411 33.12 1.42 -2.88
N VAL A 412 32.85 0.37 -3.58
CA VAL A 412 32.75 -0.99 -3.06
C VAL A 412 34.02 -1.21 -2.22
N ILE A 413 33.85 -1.22 -0.90
CA ILE A 413 34.86 -1.84 -0.04
C ILE A 413 34.56 -3.33 -0.17
N SER A 414 35.39 -3.97 -0.98
CA SER A 414 35.47 -5.41 -1.19
C SER A 414 35.77 -6.15 0.11
#